data_03f586d71b9284867ccd4ce38f926482
#
_entry.id   03f586d71b9284867ccd4ce38f926482
#
_cell.length_a   1.000
_cell.length_b   1.000
_cell.length_c   1.000
_cell.angle_alpha   90.00
_cell.angle_beta   90.00
_cell.angle_gamma   90.00
#
_symmetry.space_group_name_H-M   'P 1'
#
loop_
_entity.id
_entity.type
_entity.pdbx_description
1 polymer ?
#
loop_
_entity_poly.entity_id
_entity_poly.type
_entity_poly.pdbx_seq_one_letter_code
_entity_poly.pdbx_strand_id
1 'polypeptide(L)'
;MFGNKAKAVLLAVMMGTCVVSMFLADIPTALVFFGLCAPILEQNGCEPGKSKFGKAIMLGIPVGAAIGGIGTPAGSGMNAVTMSLLKNICGVEISFGQWSLVGVPVALVSIVLAWLILCWLCKPEIDIVKGLDSLKEDRKNVGPLKGDELKFTIVFAIMVVLWFIPKQTGIDMYMTAWGGIFIMSLPGMNLVNWKEASTKIDWSAFLICGAATALATVVANLGTGAWLSGILSNLFLSKVAGMGLVVLLLVINVMMAVGHYPMPQGVSLAGLCLPVAAHWLSTSASIRSLSACPSACPPACCCSSRSIRPALPPTPAVTGRSRT
;
A
#
# COMPACT_ATOMS: atom_id res chain seq x y z
N MET A 1 23.12 11.57 13.08
CA MET A 1 22.29 11.01 14.15
C MET A 1 22.59 9.52 14.45
N PHE A 2 22.79 8.68 13.46
CA PHE A 2 22.91 7.22 13.69
C PHE A 2 24.32 6.66 13.87
N GLY A 3 25.37 7.48 13.87
CA GLY A 3 26.77 7.03 13.97
C GLY A 3 27.25 6.24 12.74
N ASN A 4 28.55 5.90 12.69
CA ASN A 4 29.18 5.23 11.55
C ASN A 4 29.13 3.69 11.66
N LYS A 5 28.39 3.13 12.63
CA LYS A 5 28.28 1.67 12.78
C LYS A 5 27.43 1.07 11.66
N ALA A 6 27.87 -0.04 11.08
CA ALA A 6 27.21 -0.67 9.94
C ALA A 6 25.72 -0.96 10.18
N LYS A 7 25.34 -1.43 11.37
CA LYS A 7 23.93 -1.67 11.74
C LYS A 7 23.11 -0.38 11.78
N ALA A 8 23.71 0.72 12.24
CA ALA A 8 23.04 2.01 12.31
C ALA A 8 22.87 2.63 10.90
N VAL A 9 23.85 2.44 10.02
CA VAL A 9 23.76 2.86 8.61
C VAL A 9 22.68 2.05 7.89
N LEU A 10 22.63 0.74 8.10
CA LEU A 10 21.56 -0.10 7.56
C LEU A 10 20.17 0.40 7.99
N LEU A 11 19.99 0.70 9.29
CA LEU A 11 18.73 1.25 9.79
C LEU A 11 18.41 2.61 9.14
N ALA A 12 19.42 3.49 9.03
CA ALA A 12 19.22 4.81 8.43
C ALA A 12 18.79 4.71 6.95
N VAL A 13 19.41 3.81 6.18
CA VAL A 13 19.05 3.56 4.79
C VAL A 13 17.64 3.00 4.71
N MET A 14 17.31 1.97 5.49
CA MET A 14 15.98 1.36 5.49
C MET A 14 14.89 2.35 5.93
N MET A 15 15.13 3.13 6.98
CA MET A 15 14.21 4.18 7.44
C MET A 15 14.04 5.28 6.40
N GLY A 16 15.13 5.76 5.79
CA GLY A 16 15.09 6.76 4.73
C GLY A 16 14.28 6.26 3.53
N THR A 17 14.55 5.04 3.08
CA THR A 17 13.80 4.40 1.98
C THR A 17 12.31 4.25 2.35
N CYS A 18 12.01 3.81 3.58
CA CYS A 18 10.65 3.65 4.07
C CYS A 18 9.89 4.99 4.06
N VAL A 19 10.47 6.06 4.60
CA VAL A 19 9.82 7.38 4.67
C VAL A 19 9.57 7.96 3.28
N VAL A 20 10.54 7.84 2.38
CA VAL A 20 10.38 8.33 1.00
C VAL A 20 9.34 7.51 0.25
N SER A 21 9.33 6.17 0.43
CA SER A 21 8.36 5.28 -0.22
C SER A 21 6.93 5.46 0.30
N MET A 22 6.71 6.12 1.43
CA MET A 22 5.36 6.49 1.84
C MET A 22 4.65 7.43 0.85
N PHE A 23 5.42 8.19 0.07
CA PHE A 23 4.90 9.19 -0.88
C PHE A 23 5.27 8.93 -2.34
N LEU A 24 6.31 8.12 -2.56
CA LEU A 24 6.77 7.71 -3.88
C LEU A 24 6.60 6.20 -4.02
N ALA A 25 6.32 5.75 -5.23
CA ALA A 25 6.19 4.32 -5.52
C ALA A 25 7.48 3.55 -5.16
N ASP A 26 7.31 2.29 -4.76
CA ASP A 26 8.38 1.43 -4.22
C ASP A 26 9.60 1.30 -5.14
N ILE A 27 9.36 1.05 -6.43
CA ILE A 27 10.44 0.80 -7.41
C ILE A 27 11.31 2.03 -7.65
N PRO A 28 10.76 3.23 -7.98
CA PRO A 28 11.56 4.44 -8.12
C PRO A 28 12.35 4.78 -6.85
N THR A 29 11.72 4.63 -5.69
CA THR A 29 12.39 4.87 -4.40
C THR A 29 13.57 3.93 -4.20
N ALA A 30 13.39 2.63 -4.46
CA ALA A 30 14.48 1.66 -4.34
C ALA A 30 15.64 2.00 -5.29
N LEU A 31 15.36 2.37 -6.55
CA LEU A 31 16.38 2.74 -7.52
C LEU A 31 17.22 3.96 -7.07
N VAL A 32 16.57 4.98 -6.51
CA VAL A 32 17.28 6.16 -5.97
C VAL A 32 18.22 5.74 -4.83
N PHE A 33 17.73 4.94 -3.88
CA PHE A 33 18.55 4.49 -2.77
C PHE A 33 19.64 3.51 -3.17
N PHE A 34 19.45 2.69 -4.20
CA PHE A 34 20.54 1.90 -4.78
C PHE A 34 21.64 2.79 -5.33
N GLY A 35 21.29 3.83 -6.08
CA GLY A 35 22.26 4.80 -6.60
C GLY A 35 23.03 5.53 -5.49
N LEU A 36 22.36 5.89 -4.40
CA LEU A 36 22.99 6.54 -3.25
C LEU A 36 23.92 5.61 -2.45
N CYS A 37 23.56 4.32 -2.35
CA CYS A 37 24.33 3.35 -1.56
C CYS A 37 25.47 2.70 -2.32
N ALA A 38 25.42 2.62 -3.65
CA ALA A 38 26.46 1.98 -4.45
C ALA A 38 27.87 2.55 -4.20
N PRO A 39 28.10 3.88 -4.23
CA PRO A 39 29.42 4.45 -3.94
C PRO A 39 29.91 4.15 -2.52
N ILE A 40 28.98 4.08 -1.54
CA ILE A 40 29.33 3.75 -0.15
C ILE A 40 29.82 2.31 -0.07
N LEU A 41 29.18 1.38 -0.76
CA LEU A 41 29.56 -0.03 -0.79
C LEU A 41 30.93 -0.22 -1.47
N GLU A 42 31.18 0.48 -2.57
CA GLU A 42 32.46 0.47 -3.27
C GLU A 42 33.61 0.98 -2.39
N GLN A 43 33.41 2.12 -1.69
CA GLN A 43 34.42 2.69 -0.77
C GLN A 43 34.73 1.78 0.42
N ASN A 44 33.82 0.88 0.77
CA ASN A 44 34.02 -0.10 1.83
C ASN A 44 34.54 -1.46 1.31
N GLY A 45 34.88 -1.57 0.02
CA GLY A 45 35.38 -2.81 -0.57
C GLY A 45 34.38 -3.95 -0.58
N CYS A 46 33.08 -3.62 -0.63
CA CYS A 46 32.02 -4.60 -0.64
C CYS A 46 31.88 -5.24 -2.02
N GLU A 47 32.51 -6.41 -2.21
CA GLU A 47 32.39 -7.16 -3.48
C GLU A 47 30.98 -7.73 -3.65
N PRO A 48 30.37 -7.59 -4.85
CA PRO A 48 29.08 -8.18 -5.17
C PRO A 48 29.06 -9.69 -4.89
N GLY A 49 28.04 -10.16 -4.18
CA GLY A 49 27.86 -11.59 -3.87
C GLY A 49 28.69 -12.11 -2.70
N LYS A 50 29.75 -11.43 -2.26
CA LYS A 50 30.63 -11.87 -1.15
C LYS A 50 30.38 -11.12 0.15
N SER A 51 30.23 -9.79 0.09
CA SER A 51 30.05 -8.96 1.29
C SER A 51 28.67 -9.19 1.95
N LYS A 52 28.66 -9.46 3.25
CA LYS A 52 27.46 -9.58 4.05
C LYS A 52 26.81 -8.23 4.31
N PHE A 53 27.61 -7.18 4.52
CA PHE A 53 27.10 -5.82 4.66
C PHE A 53 26.48 -5.32 3.35
N GLY A 54 27.14 -5.53 2.21
CA GLY A 54 26.59 -5.22 0.90
C GLY A 54 25.26 -5.93 0.66
N LYS A 55 25.17 -7.23 0.99
CA LYS A 55 23.92 -8.00 0.92
C LYS A 55 22.83 -7.42 1.83
N ALA A 56 23.16 -7.00 3.06
CA ALA A 56 22.20 -6.41 3.99
C ALA A 56 21.63 -5.10 3.46
N ILE A 57 22.45 -4.21 2.92
CA ILE A 57 22.01 -2.93 2.32
C ILE A 57 21.14 -3.19 1.09
N MET A 58 21.60 -4.04 0.16
CA MET A 58 20.87 -4.34 -1.09
C MET A 58 19.53 -5.05 -0.86
N LEU A 59 19.38 -5.83 0.20
CA LEU A 59 18.09 -6.40 0.62
C LEU A 59 17.27 -5.42 1.45
N GLY A 60 17.94 -4.58 2.26
CA GLY A 60 17.28 -3.60 3.12
C GLY A 60 16.53 -2.51 2.35
N ILE A 61 17.07 -2.08 1.20
CA ILE A 61 16.45 -1.05 0.35
C ILE A 61 15.07 -1.49 -0.17
N PRO A 62 14.90 -2.59 -0.91
CA PRO A 62 13.59 -2.99 -1.42
C PRO A 62 12.62 -3.38 -0.30
N VAL A 63 13.12 -3.98 0.79
CA VAL A 63 12.30 -4.25 1.98
C VAL A 63 11.81 -2.94 2.61
N GLY A 64 12.69 -1.94 2.72
CA GLY A 64 12.34 -0.61 3.22
C GLY A 64 11.30 0.09 2.33
N ALA A 65 11.47 -0.01 1.01
CA ALA A 65 10.52 0.55 0.05
C ALA A 65 9.14 -0.13 0.17
N ALA A 66 9.08 -1.46 0.14
CA ALA A 66 7.84 -2.21 0.23
C ALA A 66 7.08 -1.95 1.55
N ILE A 67 7.79 -1.87 2.67
CA ILE A 67 7.18 -1.52 3.96
C ILE A 67 6.69 -0.07 3.97
N GLY A 68 7.48 0.86 3.41
CA GLY A 68 7.09 2.26 3.30
C GLY A 68 5.84 2.47 2.46
N GLY A 69 5.72 1.72 1.37
CA GLY A 69 4.56 1.75 0.49
C GLY A 69 3.22 1.49 1.18
N ILE A 70 3.21 0.77 2.30
CA ILE A 70 2.00 0.52 3.11
C ILE A 70 1.56 1.77 3.89
N GLY A 71 2.49 2.67 4.23
CA GLY A 71 2.28 3.77 5.18
C GLY A 71 1.19 4.75 4.77
N THR A 72 1.11 5.11 3.50
CA THR A 72 0.07 6.03 3.00
C THR A 72 -0.60 5.50 1.72
N PRO A 73 -1.78 6.01 1.37
CA PRO A 73 -2.43 5.66 0.10
C PRO A 73 -1.59 5.99 -1.15
N ALA A 74 -0.73 7.01 -1.07
CA ALA A 74 0.12 7.44 -2.17
C ALA A 74 1.36 6.56 -2.35
N GLY A 75 1.79 5.83 -1.32
CA GLY A 75 3.01 5.02 -1.35
C GLY A 75 2.94 3.83 -2.31
N SER A 76 1.76 3.28 -2.55
CA SER A 76 1.58 2.16 -3.48
C SER A 76 0.25 2.25 -4.21
N GLY A 77 0.25 1.96 -5.53
CA GLY A 77 -0.97 1.86 -6.33
C GLY A 77 -1.96 0.81 -5.80
N MET A 78 -1.45 -0.23 -5.13
CA MET A 78 -2.25 -1.24 -4.44
C MET A 78 -3.18 -0.66 -3.38
N ASN A 79 -2.71 0.34 -2.62
CA ASN A 79 -3.49 0.96 -1.56
C ASN A 79 -4.70 1.68 -2.15
N ALA A 80 -4.48 2.46 -3.22
CA ALA A 80 -5.54 3.17 -3.92
C ALA A 80 -6.59 2.21 -4.50
N VAL A 81 -6.15 1.11 -5.13
CA VAL A 81 -7.06 0.06 -5.63
C VAL A 81 -7.83 -0.60 -4.48
N THR A 82 -7.17 -0.93 -3.38
CA THR A 82 -7.82 -1.52 -2.21
C THR A 82 -8.89 -0.59 -1.63
N MET A 83 -8.61 0.71 -1.52
CA MET A 83 -9.59 1.71 -1.08
C MET A 83 -10.79 1.78 -2.03
N SER A 84 -10.54 1.77 -3.35
CA SER A 84 -11.60 1.75 -4.36
C SER A 84 -12.47 0.49 -4.27
N LEU A 85 -11.86 -0.68 -4.10
CA LEU A 85 -12.57 -1.93 -3.93
C LEU A 85 -13.39 -1.97 -2.64
N LEU A 86 -12.86 -1.48 -1.52
CA LEU A 86 -13.59 -1.36 -0.25
C LEU A 86 -14.82 -0.46 -0.40
N LYS A 87 -14.68 0.66 -1.10
CA LYS A 87 -15.82 1.55 -1.41
C LYS A 87 -16.87 0.83 -2.25
N ASN A 88 -16.45 0.16 -3.33
CA ASN A 88 -17.37 -0.45 -4.30
C ASN A 88 -18.04 -1.73 -3.77
N ILE A 89 -17.32 -2.56 -3.00
CA ILE A 89 -17.81 -3.86 -2.52
C ILE A 89 -18.47 -3.74 -1.15
N CYS A 90 -17.85 -2.99 -0.23
CA CYS A 90 -18.29 -2.90 1.16
C CYS A 90 -19.02 -1.59 1.48
N GLY A 91 -19.05 -0.61 0.58
CA GLY A 91 -19.60 0.71 0.84
C GLY A 91 -18.80 1.54 1.87
N VAL A 92 -17.57 1.13 2.18
CA VAL A 92 -16.72 1.77 3.18
C VAL A 92 -15.74 2.72 2.51
N GLU A 93 -15.87 4.00 2.77
CA GLU A 93 -14.92 5.02 2.32
C GLU A 93 -13.86 5.26 3.39
N ILE A 94 -12.61 5.01 3.03
CA ILE A 94 -11.45 5.29 3.89
C ILE A 94 -10.77 6.54 3.36
N SER A 95 -10.57 7.55 4.22
CA SER A 95 -9.83 8.75 3.86
C SER A 95 -8.32 8.50 3.91
N PHE A 96 -7.55 9.38 3.23
CA PHE A 96 -6.08 9.35 3.28
C PHE A 96 -5.56 9.36 4.72
N GLY A 97 -6.10 10.24 5.56
CA GLY A 97 -5.69 10.34 6.96
C GLY A 97 -6.03 9.10 7.79
N GLN A 98 -7.19 8.48 7.57
CA GLN A 98 -7.58 7.25 8.26
C GLN A 98 -6.65 6.08 7.90
N TRP A 99 -6.31 5.94 6.62
CA TRP A 99 -5.33 4.94 6.20
C TRP A 99 -3.97 5.20 6.84
N SER A 100 -3.46 6.43 6.73
CA SER A 100 -2.14 6.81 7.22
C SER A 100 -2.02 6.68 8.74
N LEU A 101 -3.10 6.93 9.49
CA LEU A 101 -3.14 6.78 10.94
C LEU A 101 -2.82 5.35 11.40
N VAL A 102 -3.20 4.36 10.60
CA VAL A 102 -2.90 2.95 10.86
C VAL A 102 -1.64 2.50 10.12
N GLY A 103 -1.49 2.89 8.85
CA GLY A 103 -0.42 2.46 7.98
C GLY A 103 0.96 2.93 8.44
N VAL A 104 1.08 4.20 8.85
CA VAL A 104 2.38 4.76 9.27
C VAL A 104 2.93 4.07 10.53
N PRO A 105 2.18 3.91 11.63
CA PRO A 105 2.67 3.15 12.79
C PRO A 105 3.05 1.71 12.45
N VAL A 106 2.23 1.03 11.64
CA VAL A 106 2.51 -0.35 11.20
C VAL A 106 3.80 -0.40 10.39
N ALA A 107 4.01 0.53 9.45
CA ALA A 107 5.24 0.60 8.66
C ALA A 107 6.47 0.86 9.54
N LEU A 108 6.37 1.79 10.52
CA LEU A 108 7.48 2.10 11.43
C LEU A 108 7.84 0.92 12.34
N VAL A 109 6.88 0.18 12.85
CA VAL A 109 7.16 -1.04 13.63
C VAL A 109 7.76 -2.11 12.74
N SER A 110 7.18 -2.34 11.56
CA SER A 110 7.62 -3.37 10.62
C SER A 110 9.04 -3.14 10.13
N ILE A 111 9.44 -1.87 9.87
CA ILE A 111 10.81 -1.57 9.41
C ILE A 111 11.86 -1.87 10.49
N VAL A 112 11.53 -1.61 11.76
CA VAL A 112 12.44 -1.95 12.87
C VAL A 112 12.58 -3.47 13.00
N LEU A 113 11.48 -4.21 12.89
CA LEU A 113 11.50 -5.69 12.91
C LEU A 113 12.30 -6.23 11.72
N ALA A 114 12.06 -5.73 10.52
CA ALA A 114 12.81 -6.11 9.32
C ALA A 114 14.31 -5.84 9.46
N TRP A 115 14.67 -4.69 10.02
CA TRP A 115 16.07 -4.36 10.32
C TRP A 115 16.71 -5.34 11.30
N LEU A 116 16.01 -5.72 12.38
CA LEU A 116 16.50 -6.71 13.34
C LEU A 116 16.72 -8.07 12.66
N ILE A 117 15.78 -8.50 11.83
CA ILE A 117 15.87 -9.75 11.07
C ILE A 117 17.07 -9.71 10.12
N LEU A 118 17.26 -8.61 9.36
CA LEU A 118 18.39 -8.48 8.45
C LEU A 118 19.73 -8.42 9.20
N CYS A 119 19.79 -7.76 10.34
CA CYS A 119 20.99 -7.77 11.19
C CYS A 119 21.33 -9.17 11.72
N TRP A 120 20.31 -9.98 12.02
CA TRP A 120 20.49 -11.36 12.47
C TRP A 120 20.90 -12.29 11.31
N LEU A 121 20.25 -12.13 10.16
CA LEU A 121 20.45 -12.99 8.99
C LEU A 121 21.78 -12.72 8.28
N CYS A 122 22.09 -11.45 8.01
CA CYS A 122 23.26 -11.07 7.21
C CYS A 122 24.52 -10.89 8.03
N LYS A 123 24.42 -10.58 9.34
CA LYS A 123 25.55 -10.35 10.27
C LYS A 123 26.68 -9.54 9.61
N PRO A 124 26.50 -8.21 9.42
CA PRO A 124 27.50 -7.37 8.76
C PRO A 124 28.90 -7.60 9.32
N GLU A 125 29.88 -7.83 8.45
CA GLU A 125 31.27 -8.06 8.78
C GLU A 125 32.04 -6.77 9.11
N ILE A 126 31.48 -5.61 8.75
CA ILE A 126 32.08 -4.30 8.93
C ILE A 126 31.47 -3.64 10.18
N ASP A 127 32.31 -3.18 11.10
CA ASP A 127 31.83 -2.44 12.27
C ASP A 127 31.62 -0.95 11.98
N ILE A 128 32.52 -0.35 11.21
CA ILE A 128 32.50 1.10 10.89
C ILE A 128 32.47 1.28 9.37
N VAL A 129 31.46 1.99 8.89
CA VAL A 129 31.29 2.33 7.46
C VAL A 129 32.09 3.60 7.16
N LYS A 130 32.94 3.51 6.12
CA LYS A 130 33.71 4.62 5.58
C LYS A 130 32.91 5.35 4.50
N GLY A 131 33.29 6.58 4.16
CA GLY A 131 32.69 7.34 3.06
C GLY A 131 31.39 8.09 3.40
N LEU A 132 30.93 8.06 4.65
CA LEU A 132 29.78 8.87 5.08
C LEU A 132 30.09 10.37 5.15
N ASP A 133 31.38 10.74 5.19
CA ASP A 133 31.79 12.13 5.24
C ASP A 133 31.69 12.81 3.89
N SER A 134 31.87 12.06 2.78
CA SER A 134 31.59 12.57 1.44
C SER A 134 30.12 12.96 1.27
N LEU A 135 29.18 12.18 1.79
CA LEU A 135 27.74 12.53 1.80
C LEU A 135 27.45 13.80 2.62
N LYS A 136 28.22 14.06 3.68
CA LYS A 136 28.09 15.30 4.45
C LYS A 136 28.63 16.50 3.70
N GLU A 137 29.69 16.32 2.92
CA GLU A 137 30.24 17.35 2.04
C GLU A 137 29.29 17.64 0.87
N ASP A 138 28.79 16.60 0.21
CA ASP A 138 27.79 16.72 -0.84
C ASP A 138 26.55 17.48 -0.35
N ARG A 139 26.07 17.17 0.86
CA ARG A 139 24.95 17.90 1.48
C ARG A 139 25.26 19.40 1.68
N LYS A 140 26.51 19.76 2.02
CA LYS A 140 26.89 21.17 2.15
C LYS A 140 26.94 21.88 0.78
N ASN A 141 27.34 21.14 -0.25
CA ASN A 141 27.49 21.65 -1.60
C ASN A 141 26.15 21.82 -2.34
N VAL A 142 25.12 21.00 -2.01
CA VAL A 142 23.78 21.07 -2.61
C VAL A 142 23.08 22.42 -2.32
N GLY A 143 23.39 23.07 -1.19
CA GLY A 143 22.79 24.37 -0.85
C GLY A 143 21.30 24.33 -0.53
N PRO A 144 20.62 25.47 -0.42
CA PRO A 144 19.18 25.54 -0.20
C PRO A 144 18.41 25.24 -1.47
N LEU A 145 17.20 24.65 -1.33
CA LEU A 145 16.26 24.41 -2.42
C LEU A 145 16.01 25.70 -3.20
N LYS A 146 16.24 25.69 -4.50
CA LYS A 146 16.08 26.85 -5.39
C LYS A 146 15.41 26.46 -6.71
N GLY A 147 14.80 27.45 -7.37
CA GLY A 147 14.21 27.28 -8.70
C GLY A 147 13.11 26.21 -8.72
N ASP A 148 13.27 25.23 -9.59
CA ASP A 148 12.25 24.24 -9.88
C ASP A 148 12.05 23.23 -8.73
N GLU A 149 13.12 22.95 -7.96
CA GLU A 149 13.03 22.11 -6.76
C GLU A 149 12.10 22.73 -5.70
N LEU A 150 12.22 24.05 -5.50
CA LEU A 150 11.36 24.78 -4.56
C LEU A 150 9.90 24.80 -5.03
N LYS A 151 9.66 25.05 -6.31
CA LYS A 151 8.31 25.04 -6.90
C LYS A 151 7.67 23.65 -6.72
N PHE A 152 8.41 22.58 -7.06
CA PHE A 152 7.94 21.21 -6.88
C PHE A 152 7.60 20.92 -5.40
N THR A 153 8.50 21.30 -4.49
CA THR A 153 8.31 21.06 -3.05
C THR A 153 7.05 21.76 -2.52
N ILE A 154 6.80 23.01 -2.96
CA ILE A 154 5.62 23.77 -2.56
C ILE A 154 4.33 23.10 -3.07
N VAL A 155 4.27 22.77 -4.37
CA VAL A 155 3.10 22.12 -4.96
C VAL A 155 2.84 20.77 -4.27
N PHE A 156 3.89 19.98 -4.07
CA PHE A 156 3.78 18.68 -3.40
C PHE A 156 3.31 18.82 -1.95
N ALA A 157 3.83 19.79 -1.20
CA ALA A 157 3.40 20.06 0.18
C ALA A 157 1.92 20.45 0.24
N ILE A 158 1.45 21.27 -0.70
CA ILE A 158 0.03 21.65 -0.80
C ILE A 158 -0.83 20.39 -1.09
N MET A 159 -0.41 19.55 -2.02
CA MET A 159 -1.13 18.29 -2.33
C MET A 159 -1.23 17.39 -1.09
N VAL A 160 -0.14 17.20 -0.35
CA VAL A 160 -0.13 16.40 0.87
C VAL A 160 -1.11 16.99 1.90
N VAL A 161 -1.10 18.30 2.12
CA VAL A 161 -2.04 18.95 3.05
C VAL A 161 -3.50 18.72 2.60
N LEU A 162 -3.80 18.88 1.31
CA LEU A 162 -5.15 18.66 0.78
C LEU A 162 -5.62 17.20 0.96
N TRP A 163 -4.72 16.22 0.89
CA TRP A 163 -5.06 14.81 1.15
C TRP A 163 -5.51 14.55 2.60
N PHE A 164 -5.05 15.34 3.55
CA PHE A 164 -5.46 15.20 4.96
C PHE A 164 -6.79 15.92 5.29
N ILE A 165 -7.26 16.84 4.44
CA ILE A 165 -8.46 17.65 4.67
C ILE A 165 -9.55 17.48 3.60
N PRO A 166 -9.83 16.27 3.09
CA PRO A 166 -10.80 16.06 2.00
C PRO A 166 -12.24 16.43 2.42
N LYS A 167 -12.59 16.29 3.69
CA LYS A 167 -13.92 16.61 4.18
C LYS A 167 -14.22 18.11 4.19
N GLN A 168 -13.22 18.95 4.39
CA GLN A 168 -13.35 20.40 4.40
C GLN A 168 -13.35 21.00 3.00
N THR A 169 -12.55 20.43 2.10
CA THR A 169 -12.36 20.95 0.73
C THR A 169 -13.34 20.36 -0.28
N GLY A 170 -13.93 19.21 0.01
CA GLY A 170 -14.72 18.44 -0.96
C GLY A 170 -13.90 17.85 -2.12
N ILE A 171 -12.56 17.97 -2.05
CA ILE A 171 -11.63 17.49 -3.09
C ILE A 171 -11.06 16.16 -2.63
N ASP A 172 -11.25 15.13 -3.44
CA ASP A 172 -10.70 13.82 -3.14
C ASP A 172 -9.20 13.73 -3.49
N MET A 173 -8.58 12.62 -3.08
CA MET A 173 -7.16 12.36 -3.32
C MET A 173 -6.82 12.33 -4.81
N TYR A 174 -7.68 11.79 -5.66
CA TYR A 174 -7.45 11.67 -7.09
C TYR A 174 -7.53 13.02 -7.79
N MET A 175 -8.54 13.83 -7.43
CA MET A 175 -8.68 15.21 -7.94
C MET A 175 -7.48 16.06 -7.55
N THR A 176 -7.00 15.94 -6.32
CA THR A 176 -5.79 16.63 -5.85
C THR A 176 -4.56 16.22 -6.64
N ALA A 177 -4.37 14.91 -6.91
CA ALA A 177 -3.24 14.41 -7.69
C ALA A 177 -3.27 14.94 -9.13
N TRP A 178 -4.41 14.87 -9.80
CA TRP A 178 -4.58 15.43 -11.15
C TRP A 178 -4.38 16.94 -11.19
N GLY A 179 -4.90 17.66 -10.19
CA GLY A 179 -4.69 19.11 -10.05
C GLY A 179 -3.22 19.47 -9.90
N GLY A 180 -2.47 18.69 -9.10
CA GLY A 180 -1.03 18.86 -8.94
C GLY A 180 -0.25 18.64 -10.24
N ILE A 181 -0.53 17.56 -10.97
CA ILE A 181 0.08 17.30 -12.29
C ILE A 181 -0.23 18.43 -13.27
N PHE A 182 -1.48 18.89 -13.29
CA PHE A 182 -1.90 20.00 -14.16
C PHE A 182 -1.13 21.29 -13.84
N ILE A 183 -1.04 21.67 -12.56
CA ILE A 183 -0.29 22.86 -12.12
C ILE A 183 1.18 22.75 -12.51
N MET A 184 1.81 21.58 -12.29
CA MET A 184 3.23 21.37 -12.63
C MET A 184 3.49 21.39 -14.14
N SER A 185 2.47 21.15 -14.97
CA SER A 185 2.56 21.16 -16.44
C SER A 185 2.26 22.51 -17.06
N LEU A 186 1.80 23.52 -16.28
CA LEU A 186 1.45 24.84 -16.80
C LEU A 186 2.67 25.58 -17.39
N PRO A 187 2.48 26.36 -18.49
CA PRO A 187 3.50 27.26 -18.99
C PRO A 187 3.91 28.25 -17.89
N GLY A 188 5.20 28.32 -17.59
CA GLY A 188 5.76 29.14 -16.50
C GLY A 188 6.16 28.32 -15.25
N MET A 189 5.50 27.20 -14.93
CA MET A 189 6.01 26.22 -13.97
C MET A 189 7.02 25.27 -14.64
N ASN A 190 6.69 24.72 -15.80
CA ASN A 190 7.53 23.85 -16.66
C ASN A 190 8.27 22.73 -15.91
N LEU A 191 7.67 22.24 -14.81
CA LEU A 191 8.26 21.18 -13.97
C LEU A 191 8.09 19.80 -14.60
N VAL A 192 7.00 19.60 -15.34
CA VAL A 192 6.67 18.33 -16.00
C VAL A 192 6.53 18.56 -17.49
N ASN A 193 7.46 18.00 -18.26
CA ASN A 193 7.31 17.90 -19.71
C ASN A 193 6.48 16.65 -20.03
N TRP A 194 5.23 16.85 -20.46
CA TRP A 194 4.31 15.74 -20.75
C TRP A 194 4.86 14.75 -21.78
N LYS A 195 5.56 15.25 -22.80
CA LYS A 195 6.14 14.41 -23.85
C LYS A 195 7.20 13.44 -23.27
N GLU A 196 7.97 13.89 -22.30
CA GLU A 196 8.97 13.05 -21.62
C GLU A 196 8.34 12.20 -20.53
N ALA A 197 7.45 12.77 -19.74
CA ALA A 197 6.75 12.06 -18.67
C ALA A 197 5.96 10.87 -19.19
N SER A 198 5.24 11.03 -20.31
CA SER A 198 4.41 9.97 -20.91
C SER A 198 5.22 8.75 -21.35
N THR A 199 6.49 8.91 -21.69
CA THR A 199 7.38 7.79 -22.04
C THR A 199 7.92 7.04 -20.84
N LYS A 200 7.92 7.68 -19.67
CA LYS A 200 8.40 7.10 -18.40
C LYS A 200 7.28 6.50 -17.55
N ILE A 201 6.02 6.73 -17.91
CA ILE A 201 4.87 6.12 -17.24
C ILE A 201 4.84 4.63 -17.55
N ASP A 202 4.70 3.82 -16.50
CA ASP A 202 4.42 2.38 -16.66
C ASP A 202 2.94 2.16 -17.01
N TRP A 203 2.65 2.23 -18.30
CA TRP A 203 1.31 1.98 -18.84
C TRP A 203 0.82 0.56 -18.59
N SER A 204 1.75 -0.43 -18.46
CA SER A 204 1.39 -1.80 -18.14
C SER A 204 0.79 -1.89 -16.74
N ALA A 205 1.40 -1.24 -15.76
CA ALA A 205 0.87 -1.19 -14.40
C ALA A 205 -0.52 -0.53 -14.36
N PHE A 206 -0.72 0.56 -15.10
CA PHE A 206 -2.01 1.23 -15.21
C PHE A 206 -3.10 0.30 -15.78
N LEU A 207 -2.82 -0.38 -16.90
CA LEU A 207 -3.76 -1.32 -17.54
C LEU A 207 -4.06 -2.52 -16.65
N ILE A 208 -3.05 -3.09 -16.00
CA ILE A 208 -3.22 -4.22 -15.07
C ILE A 208 -4.10 -3.82 -13.88
N CYS A 209 -3.86 -2.66 -13.28
CA CYS A 209 -4.69 -2.15 -12.19
C CYS A 209 -6.15 -1.96 -12.61
N GLY A 210 -6.38 -1.38 -13.78
CA GLY A 210 -7.72 -1.19 -14.35
C GLY A 210 -8.43 -2.51 -14.60
N ALA A 211 -7.77 -3.44 -15.29
CA ALA A 211 -8.31 -4.76 -15.60
C ALA A 211 -8.60 -5.58 -14.32
N ALA A 212 -7.68 -5.57 -13.35
CA ALA A 212 -7.87 -6.28 -12.09
C ALA A 212 -9.04 -5.70 -11.27
N THR A 213 -9.21 -4.38 -11.27
CA THR A 213 -10.34 -3.72 -10.58
C THR A 213 -11.67 -4.07 -11.26
N ALA A 214 -11.72 -4.08 -12.60
CA ALA A 214 -12.90 -4.49 -13.36
C ALA A 214 -13.26 -5.95 -13.09
N LEU A 215 -12.26 -6.85 -13.13
CA LEU A 215 -12.47 -8.27 -12.84
C LEU A 215 -12.95 -8.49 -11.40
N ALA A 216 -12.35 -7.81 -10.43
CA ALA A 216 -12.76 -7.88 -9.03
C ALA A 216 -14.23 -7.46 -8.84
N THR A 217 -14.65 -6.40 -9.52
CA THR A 217 -16.04 -5.92 -9.48
C THR A 217 -17.01 -6.95 -10.09
N VAL A 218 -16.65 -7.57 -11.22
CA VAL A 218 -17.44 -8.63 -11.85
C VAL A 218 -17.55 -9.85 -10.93
N VAL A 219 -16.45 -10.31 -10.36
CA VAL A 219 -16.40 -11.44 -9.42
C VAL A 219 -17.27 -11.17 -8.18
N ALA A 220 -17.23 -9.93 -7.66
CA ALA A 220 -18.09 -9.53 -6.53
C ALA A 220 -19.58 -9.55 -6.91
N ASN A 221 -19.94 -9.01 -8.08
CA ASN A 221 -21.34 -8.94 -8.55
C ASN A 221 -21.93 -10.32 -8.89
N LEU A 222 -21.11 -11.24 -9.39
CA LEU A 222 -21.52 -12.62 -9.68
C LEU A 222 -21.68 -13.49 -8.42
N GLY A 223 -21.39 -12.97 -7.23
CA GLY A 223 -21.46 -13.72 -5.98
C GLY A 223 -20.36 -14.78 -5.81
N THR A 224 -19.36 -14.80 -6.69
CA THR A 224 -18.23 -15.76 -6.62
C THR A 224 -17.47 -15.62 -5.32
N GLY A 225 -17.33 -14.41 -4.80
CA GLY A 225 -16.72 -14.14 -3.49
C GLY A 225 -17.48 -14.82 -2.34
N ALA A 226 -18.82 -14.77 -2.36
CA ALA A 226 -19.67 -15.43 -1.37
C ALA A 226 -19.59 -16.96 -1.48
N TRP A 227 -19.57 -17.49 -2.70
CA TRP A 227 -19.40 -18.93 -2.96
C TRP A 227 -18.04 -19.44 -2.45
N LEU A 228 -16.96 -18.76 -2.81
CA LEU A 228 -15.61 -19.11 -2.37
C LEU A 228 -15.46 -18.97 -0.86
N SER A 229 -16.05 -17.93 -0.26
CA SER A 229 -16.04 -17.75 1.20
C SER A 229 -16.82 -18.87 1.88
N GLY A 230 -17.91 -19.37 1.29
CA GLY A 230 -18.68 -20.53 1.77
C GLY A 230 -17.83 -21.82 1.81
N ILE A 231 -17.09 -22.11 0.75
CA ILE A 231 -16.18 -23.26 0.69
C ILE A 231 -15.08 -23.12 1.76
N LEU A 232 -14.42 -21.98 1.81
CA LEU A 232 -13.35 -21.72 2.75
C LEU A 232 -13.82 -21.70 4.21
N SER A 233 -15.04 -21.20 4.48
CA SER A 233 -15.62 -21.24 5.81
C SER A 233 -15.93 -22.66 6.26
N ASN A 234 -16.40 -23.52 5.39
CA ASN A 234 -16.62 -24.93 5.72
C ASN A 234 -15.33 -25.69 5.98
N LEU A 235 -14.24 -25.34 5.28
CA LEU A 235 -12.94 -25.99 5.43
C LEU A 235 -12.17 -25.51 6.67
N PHE A 236 -12.20 -24.23 6.97
CA PHE A 236 -11.33 -23.59 7.97
C PHE A 236 -12.07 -22.88 9.09
N LEU A 237 -13.18 -22.18 8.80
CA LEU A 237 -13.79 -21.23 9.72
C LEU A 237 -14.56 -21.92 10.87
N SER A 238 -15.12 -23.11 10.64
CA SER A 238 -15.76 -23.89 11.72
C SER A 238 -14.79 -24.20 12.86
N LYS A 239 -13.48 -24.26 12.56
CA LYS A 239 -12.39 -24.45 13.54
C LYS A 239 -11.81 -23.15 14.08
N VAL A 240 -11.91 -22.04 13.35
CA VAL A 240 -11.24 -20.77 13.66
C VAL A 240 -12.22 -19.71 14.18
N ALA A 241 -13.51 -19.82 13.90
CA ALA A 241 -14.53 -18.83 14.29
C ALA A 241 -14.65 -18.58 15.81
N GLY A 242 -14.19 -19.54 16.64
CA GLY A 242 -14.13 -19.40 18.11
C GLY A 242 -12.81 -18.80 18.64
N MET A 243 -11.80 -18.61 17.80
CA MET A 243 -10.43 -18.29 18.25
C MET A 243 -10.10 -16.77 18.31
N GLY A 244 -11.07 -15.91 18.04
CA GLY A 244 -10.90 -14.45 18.13
C GLY A 244 -10.38 -13.77 16.86
N LEU A 245 -10.52 -12.43 16.83
CA LEU A 245 -10.21 -11.59 15.67
C LEU A 245 -8.75 -11.71 15.20
N VAL A 246 -7.80 -11.81 16.13
CA VAL A 246 -6.37 -11.89 15.81
C VAL A 246 -6.04 -13.14 15.00
N VAL A 247 -6.60 -14.28 15.38
CA VAL A 247 -6.37 -15.55 14.66
C VAL A 247 -7.01 -15.50 13.28
N LEU A 248 -8.20 -14.92 13.16
CA LEU A 248 -8.86 -14.70 11.86
C LEU A 248 -8.00 -13.85 10.93
N LEU A 249 -7.45 -12.74 11.42
CA LEU A 249 -6.55 -11.89 10.66
C LEU A 249 -5.27 -12.61 10.25
N LEU A 250 -4.69 -13.42 11.13
CA LEU A 250 -3.52 -14.26 10.80
C LEU A 250 -3.82 -15.26 9.70
N VAL A 251 -4.97 -15.94 9.76
CA VAL A 251 -5.39 -16.89 8.71
C VAL A 251 -5.57 -16.18 7.37
N ILE A 252 -6.21 -15.01 7.34
CA ILE A 252 -6.35 -14.19 6.12
C ILE A 252 -4.97 -13.81 5.58
N ASN A 253 -4.03 -13.38 6.44
CA ASN A 253 -2.68 -13.02 6.02
C ASN A 253 -1.91 -14.22 5.43
N VAL A 254 -2.01 -15.39 6.06
CA VAL A 254 -1.39 -16.63 5.55
C VAL A 254 -2.00 -17.01 4.20
N MET A 255 -3.31 -16.93 4.05
CA MET A 255 -3.98 -17.17 2.75
C MET A 255 -3.51 -16.21 1.68
N MET A 256 -3.37 -14.92 2.00
CA MET A 256 -2.83 -13.92 1.08
C MET A 256 -1.40 -14.24 0.69
N ALA A 257 -0.55 -14.63 1.65
CA ALA A 257 0.83 -15.02 1.39
C ALA A 257 0.92 -16.25 0.47
N VAL A 258 0.12 -17.27 0.73
CA VAL A 258 0.04 -18.48 -0.12
C VAL A 258 -0.52 -18.14 -1.51
N GLY A 259 -1.56 -17.31 -1.56
CA GLY A 259 -2.16 -16.85 -2.82
C GLY A 259 -1.20 -16.02 -3.70
N HIS A 260 -0.17 -15.44 -3.12
CA HIS A 260 0.86 -14.68 -3.85
C HIS A 260 1.76 -15.57 -4.73
N TYR A 261 1.85 -16.87 -4.45
CA TYR A 261 2.63 -17.81 -5.25
C TYR A 261 2.06 -18.01 -6.68
N PRO A 262 0.78 -18.34 -6.86
CA PRO A 262 0.18 -18.45 -8.19
C PRO A 262 -0.18 -17.08 -8.80
N MET A 263 -0.38 -16.04 -8.00
CA MET A 263 -0.76 -14.70 -8.43
C MET A 263 0.21 -13.65 -7.86
N PRO A 264 1.37 -13.43 -8.51
CA PRO A 264 2.37 -12.49 -8.00
C PRO A 264 1.92 -11.02 -8.07
N GLN A 265 0.85 -10.73 -8.80
CA GLN A 265 0.23 -9.41 -8.89
C GLN A 265 -0.69 -9.16 -7.69
N GLY A 266 -0.22 -8.30 -6.78
CA GLY A 266 -0.95 -7.99 -5.55
C GLY A 266 -2.33 -7.38 -5.78
N VAL A 267 -2.52 -6.61 -6.85
CA VAL A 267 -3.84 -6.02 -7.19
C VAL A 267 -4.88 -7.10 -7.52
N SER A 268 -4.50 -8.09 -8.31
CA SER A 268 -5.37 -9.23 -8.67
C SER A 268 -5.72 -10.05 -7.45
N LEU A 269 -4.74 -10.29 -6.58
CA LEU A 269 -4.95 -11.03 -5.33
C LEU A 269 -5.86 -10.25 -4.37
N ALA A 270 -5.67 -8.93 -4.22
CA ALA A 270 -6.54 -8.10 -3.42
C ALA A 270 -7.99 -8.15 -3.94
N GLY A 271 -8.19 -8.07 -5.26
CA GLY A 271 -9.50 -8.16 -5.89
C GLY A 271 -10.22 -9.47 -5.62
N LEU A 272 -9.49 -10.59 -5.56
CA LEU A 272 -10.06 -11.90 -5.27
C LEU A 272 -10.31 -12.10 -3.76
N CYS A 273 -9.35 -11.73 -2.92
CA CYS A 273 -9.39 -12.05 -1.49
C CYS A 273 -10.20 -11.04 -0.67
N LEU A 274 -10.30 -9.77 -1.11
CA LEU A 274 -11.01 -8.75 -0.37
C LEU A 274 -12.51 -9.05 -0.17
N PRO A 275 -13.28 -9.49 -1.19
CA PRO A 275 -14.67 -9.88 -0.99
C PRO A 275 -14.84 -11.06 0.00
N VAL A 276 -13.92 -12.02 -0.04
CA VAL A 276 -13.89 -13.17 0.89
C VAL A 276 -13.60 -12.71 2.31
N ALA A 277 -12.56 -11.89 2.49
CA ALA A 277 -12.19 -11.34 3.78
C ALA A 277 -13.31 -10.47 4.38
N ALA A 278 -13.94 -9.61 3.57
CA ALA A 278 -15.05 -8.77 3.98
C ALA A 278 -16.25 -9.60 4.45
N HIS A 279 -16.61 -10.67 3.71
CA HIS A 279 -17.67 -11.58 4.10
C HIS A 279 -17.35 -12.32 5.40
N TRP A 280 -16.13 -12.78 5.58
CA TRP A 280 -15.70 -13.45 6.82
C TRP A 280 -15.71 -12.51 8.02
N LEU A 281 -15.22 -11.29 7.86
CA LEU A 281 -15.25 -10.29 8.92
C LEU A 281 -16.69 -9.94 9.32
N SER A 282 -17.61 -9.83 8.36
CA SER A 282 -19.02 -9.55 8.64
C SER A 282 -19.77 -10.70 9.32
N THR A 283 -19.33 -11.94 9.12
CA THR A 283 -19.93 -13.15 9.71
C THR A 283 -19.30 -13.56 11.04
N SER A 284 -18.11 -13.06 11.37
CA SER A 284 -17.44 -13.42 12.61
C SER A 284 -18.18 -12.87 13.84
N ALA A 285 -18.42 -13.74 14.84
CA ALA A 285 -19.10 -13.38 16.09
C ALA A 285 -18.40 -12.27 16.88
N SER A 286 -17.07 -12.15 16.72
CA SER A 286 -16.25 -11.11 17.37
C SER A 286 -16.61 -9.68 16.96
N ILE A 287 -17.04 -9.46 15.71
CA ILE A 287 -17.48 -8.14 15.25
C ILE A 287 -18.92 -7.87 15.67
N ARG A 288 -19.76 -8.90 15.75
CA ARG A 288 -21.12 -8.75 16.29
C ARG A 288 -21.12 -8.34 17.78
N SER A 289 -20.16 -8.84 18.57
CA SER A 289 -20.04 -8.43 19.97
C SER A 289 -19.53 -6.99 20.14
N LEU A 290 -18.69 -6.50 19.22
CA LEU A 290 -18.24 -5.10 19.19
C LEU A 290 -19.34 -4.15 18.68
N SER A 291 -20.21 -4.59 17.77
CA SER A 291 -21.36 -3.81 17.32
C SER A 291 -22.54 -3.81 18.29
N ALA A 292 -22.55 -4.70 19.28
CA ALA A 292 -23.53 -4.72 20.37
C ALA A 292 -23.21 -3.72 21.49
N CYS A 293 -22.06 -3.03 21.43
CA CYS A 293 -21.71 -1.96 22.36
C CYS A 293 -22.21 -0.61 21.80
N PRO A 294 -23.29 -0.01 22.35
CA PRO A 294 -23.97 1.14 21.73
C PRO A 294 -23.15 2.43 21.71
N SER A 295 -21.98 2.48 22.35
CA SER A 295 -21.18 3.70 22.55
C SER A 295 -19.89 3.78 21.73
N ALA A 296 -19.51 2.74 20.92
CA ALA A 296 -18.21 2.70 20.24
C ALA A 296 -18.27 2.52 18.72
N CYS A 297 -19.44 2.45 18.10
CA CYS A 297 -19.57 2.27 16.65
C CYS A 297 -20.04 3.55 15.97
N PRO A 298 -19.31 4.09 14.98
CA PRO A 298 -19.84 5.16 14.15
C PRO A 298 -21.05 4.63 13.35
N PRO A 299 -22.08 5.49 13.08
CA PRO A 299 -23.37 5.09 12.50
C PRO A 299 -23.30 4.42 11.12
N ALA A 300 -22.14 4.41 10.46
CA ALA A 300 -21.92 3.76 9.16
C ALA A 300 -21.94 2.21 9.22
N CYS A 301 -21.65 1.60 10.39
CA CYS A 301 -21.68 0.13 10.52
C CYS A 301 -23.08 -0.45 10.73
N CYS A 302 -24.05 0.35 11.22
CA CYS A 302 -25.43 -0.12 11.46
C CYS A 302 -26.29 -0.24 10.17
N CYS A 303 -25.91 0.43 9.08
CA CYS A 303 -26.70 0.39 7.85
C CYS A 303 -26.49 -0.87 7.00
N SER A 304 -25.39 -1.61 7.18
CA SER A 304 -25.10 -2.78 6.32
C SER A 304 -25.86 -4.05 6.69
N SER A 305 -26.47 -4.10 7.88
CA SER A 305 -27.19 -5.31 8.33
C SER A 305 -28.65 -5.40 7.83
N ARG A 306 -29.17 -4.35 7.18
CA ARG A 306 -30.58 -4.32 6.73
C ARG A 306 -30.79 -4.49 5.21
N SER A 307 -29.76 -4.49 4.38
CA SER A 307 -29.96 -4.48 2.92
C SER A 307 -29.30 -5.63 2.13
N ILE A 308 -28.75 -6.65 2.78
CA ILE A 308 -28.34 -7.88 2.07
C ILE A 308 -29.47 -8.91 2.22
N ARG A 309 -30.64 -8.60 1.69
CA ARG A 309 -31.50 -9.62 1.13
C ARG A 309 -31.14 -9.71 -0.36
N PRO A 310 -30.73 -10.88 -0.88
CA PRO A 310 -30.60 -11.04 -2.30
C PRO A 310 -32.01 -10.80 -2.91
N ALA A 311 -32.12 -9.80 -3.77
CA ALA A 311 -33.29 -9.64 -4.62
C ALA A 311 -33.31 -10.88 -5.51
N LEU A 312 -34.24 -11.80 -5.23
CA LEU A 312 -34.59 -12.87 -6.14
C LEU A 312 -35.02 -12.21 -7.45
N PRO A 313 -34.48 -12.62 -8.59
CA PRO A 313 -34.96 -12.11 -9.88
C PRO A 313 -36.45 -12.42 -10.00
N PRO A 314 -37.25 -11.50 -10.55
CA PRO A 314 -38.65 -11.76 -10.79
C PRO A 314 -38.82 -12.98 -11.71
N THR A 315 -39.54 -13.97 -11.25
CA THR A 315 -39.96 -15.12 -12.07
C THR A 315 -40.70 -14.60 -13.32
N PRO A 316 -40.30 -15.03 -14.52
CA PRO A 316 -41.01 -14.63 -15.73
C PRO A 316 -42.44 -15.12 -15.65
N ALA A 317 -43.38 -14.20 -15.75
CA ALA A 317 -44.80 -14.50 -15.85
C ALA A 317 -45.06 -15.39 -17.10
N VAL A 318 -45.49 -16.61 -16.85
CA VAL A 318 -45.99 -17.51 -17.92
C VAL A 318 -47.31 -16.91 -18.38
N THR A 319 -47.30 -16.18 -19.49
CA THR A 319 -48.48 -15.76 -20.20
C THR A 319 -49.07 -16.99 -20.91
N GLY A 320 -50.06 -17.59 -20.28
CA GLY A 320 -50.90 -18.60 -20.91
C GLY A 320 -51.64 -18.00 -22.10
N ARG A 321 -51.30 -18.44 -23.28
CA ARG A 321 -52.04 -18.17 -24.52
C ARG A 321 -53.15 -19.17 -24.60
N SER A 322 -54.38 -18.78 -24.23
CA SER A 322 -55.61 -19.53 -24.58
C SER A 322 -55.84 -19.41 -26.08
N ARG A 323 -55.87 -20.56 -26.75
CA ARG A 323 -56.45 -20.70 -28.09
C ARG A 323 -57.96 -20.74 -27.97
N THR A 324 -58.68 -19.96 -28.71
CA THR A 324 -59.90 -20.24 -29.47
C THR A 324 -59.80 -19.44 -30.73
#